data_d6f65c269a9b0569fcd0cb569bba8d17
#
_entry.id   d6f65c269a9b0569fcd0cb569bba8d17
#
_cell.length_a   1.000
_cell.length_b   1.000
_cell.length_c   1.000
_cell.angle_alpha   90.00
_cell.angle_beta   90.00
_cell.angle_gamma   90.00
#
_symmetry.space_group_name_H-M   'P 1'
#
loop_
_entity.id
_entity.type
_entity.pdbx_description
1 polymer ?
#
loop_
_entity_poly.entity_id
_entity_poly.type
_entity_poly.pdbx_seq_one_letter_code
_entity_poly.pdbx_strand_id
1 'polypeptide(L)'
;MSNCLKKITYVEDEPDIRAITEIALTQIGGFHLDVCASGAEALAKTSDFDPDLIILDVMMPGMDGVETYARLRQIPSLVDTPIVFMTAKAMSDEVARYRAMGAADVIAKPFDPMTLSDRIETIWRTHSASRDPSMQDQLRALVKRHCVTLAEQVATIGQLLNEAPCDGKVNGIARAQSITHQIKGTAGSMGFAAVGSAAAVLDDKLKLLAHEPTASAEQMRVIRELFARLKGMSDQTKPEASSLYTL
;
A
#
# COMPACT_ATOMS: atom_id res chain seq x y z
N MET A 1 -3.74 -10.82 -13.18
CA MET A 1 -4.60 -10.14 -14.16
C MET A 1 -3.75 -9.21 -14.98
N SER A 2 -3.96 -9.11 -16.29
CA SER A 2 -3.12 -8.29 -17.20
C SER A 2 -3.12 -6.82 -16.77
N ASN A 3 -1.98 -6.34 -16.29
CA ASN A 3 -1.80 -4.94 -15.88
C ASN A 3 -1.58 -4.06 -17.14
N CYS A 4 -2.55 -4.02 -18.05
CA CYS A 4 -2.49 -3.30 -19.32
C CYS A 4 -3.80 -2.56 -19.53
N LEU A 5 -3.73 -1.24 -19.75
CA LEU A 5 -4.88 -0.41 -20.10
C LEU A 5 -5.47 -0.87 -21.45
N LYS A 6 -6.74 -1.19 -21.49
CA LYS A 6 -7.42 -1.66 -22.70
C LYS A 6 -8.75 -0.96 -22.95
N LYS A 7 -9.55 -0.79 -21.92
CA LYS A 7 -10.91 -0.27 -22.01
C LYS A 7 -10.99 1.13 -21.39
N ILE A 8 -11.50 2.08 -22.14
CA ILE A 8 -11.67 3.46 -21.67
C ILE A 8 -13.11 3.89 -21.92
N THR A 9 -13.79 4.41 -20.91
CA THR A 9 -15.00 5.20 -21.11
C THR A 9 -14.64 6.67 -21.28
N TYR A 10 -15.11 7.29 -22.36
CA TYR A 10 -14.89 8.71 -22.64
C TYR A 10 -16.20 9.48 -22.68
N VAL A 11 -16.31 10.52 -21.88
CA VAL A 11 -17.52 11.32 -21.71
C VAL A 11 -17.25 12.77 -22.16
N GLU A 12 -17.93 13.20 -23.21
CA GLU A 12 -17.75 14.52 -23.85
C GLU A 12 -19.03 14.91 -24.59
N ASP A 13 -19.58 16.09 -24.37
CA ASP A 13 -20.79 16.54 -25.03
C ASP A 13 -20.53 17.17 -26.42
N GLU A 14 -19.34 17.73 -26.65
CA GLU A 14 -19.00 18.40 -27.89
C GLU A 14 -18.62 17.38 -28.99
N PRO A 15 -19.40 17.27 -30.10
CA PRO A 15 -19.22 16.22 -31.10
C PRO A 15 -17.85 16.24 -31.77
N ASP A 16 -17.30 17.42 -32.05
CA ASP A 16 -16.02 17.55 -32.75
C ASP A 16 -14.85 17.12 -31.86
N ILE A 17 -14.86 17.52 -30.59
CA ILE A 17 -13.84 17.09 -29.61
C ILE A 17 -13.96 15.60 -29.36
N ARG A 18 -15.18 15.09 -29.26
CA ARG A 18 -15.46 13.65 -29.10
C ARG A 18 -14.88 12.83 -30.26
N ALA A 19 -15.12 13.25 -31.51
CA ALA A 19 -14.63 12.56 -32.70
C ALA A 19 -13.09 12.54 -32.78
N ILE A 20 -12.43 13.67 -32.52
CA ILE A 20 -10.96 13.76 -32.53
C ILE A 20 -10.36 12.87 -31.42
N THR A 21 -10.93 12.91 -30.24
CA THR A 21 -10.47 12.08 -29.11
C THR A 21 -10.68 10.59 -29.37
N GLU A 22 -11.81 10.21 -29.95
CA GLU A 22 -12.09 8.84 -30.35
C GLU A 22 -11.05 8.29 -31.33
N ILE A 23 -10.71 9.05 -32.36
CA ILE A 23 -9.63 8.70 -33.32
C ILE A 23 -8.29 8.57 -32.59
N ALA A 24 -7.93 9.52 -31.74
CA ALA A 24 -6.68 9.50 -31.00
C ALA A 24 -6.55 8.26 -30.10
N LEU A 25 -7.61 7.90 -29.39
CA LEU A 25 -7.59 6.79 -28.44
C LEU A 25 -7.75 5.43 -29.13
N THR A 26 -8.54 5.33 -30.19
CA THR A 26 -8.78 4.03 -30.86
C THR A 26 -7.71 3.73 -31.91
N GLN A 27 -7.41 4.66 -32.82
CA GLN A 27 -6.53 4.39 -33.96
C GLN A 27 -5.04 4.58 -33.62
N ILE A 28 -4.69 5.56 -32.76
CA ILE A 28 -3.32 5.79 -32.34
C ILE A 28 -3.00 4.95 -31.09
N GLY A 29 -3.88 5.00 -30.09
CA GLY A 29 -3.69 4.29 -28.81
C GLY A 29 -4.07 2.82 -28.81
N GLY A 30 -4.91 2.38 -29.75
CA GLY A 30 -5.38 0.99 -29.82
C GLY A 30 -6.32 0.58 -28.70
N PHE A 31 -6.94 1.53 -27.99
CA PHE A 31 -7.85 1.27 -26.89
C PHE A 31 -9.25 0.91 -27.38
N HIS A 32 -9.93 0.09 -26.60
CA HIS A 32 -11.35 -0.17 -26.76
C HIS A 32 -12.15 0.90 -26.02
N LEU A 33 -12.89 1.71 -26.76
CA LEU A 33 -13.55 2.88 -26.24
C LEU A 33 -15.07 2.71 -26.16
N ASP A 34 -15.66 3.09 -25.02
CA ASP A 34 -17.09 3.39 -24.87
C ASP A 34 -17.26 4.91 -24.78
N VAL A 35 -17.99 5.48 -25.74
CA VAL A 35 -18.15 6.92 -25.90
C VAL A 35 -19.55 7.34 -25.44
N CYS A 36 -19.60 8.33 -24.55
CA CYS A 36 -20.81 8.88 -23.98
C CYS A 36 -20.90 10.39 -24.29
N ALA A 37 -22.08 10.85 -24.73
CA ALA A 37 -22.32 12.24 -25.04
C ALA A 37 -22.81 13.07 -23.83
N SER A 38 -22.95 12.46 -22.67
CA SER A 38 -23.40 13.15 -21.44
C SER A 38 -23.08 12.33 -20.20
N GLY A 39 -23.10 13.00 -19.04
CA GLY A 39 -22.97 12.32 -17.75
C GLY A 39 -24.08 11.31 -17.47
N ALA A 40 -25.31 11.59 -17.92
CA ALA A 40 -26.43 10.66 -17.77
C ALA A 40 -26.22 9.36 -18.58
N GLU A 41 -25.69 9.47 -19.79
CA GLU A 41 -25.36 8.33 -20.62
C GLU A 41 -24.20 7.51 -19.99
N ALA A 42 -23.19 8.18 -19.49
CA ALA A 42 -22.10 7.54 -18.77
C ALA A 42 -22.58 6.71 -17.56
N LEU A 43 -23.46 7.29 -16.73
CA LEU A 43 -24.03 6.58 -15.59
C LEU A 43 -24.84 5.35 -15.98
N ALA A 44 -25.45 5.34 -17.15
CA ALA A 44 -26.24 4.22 -17.64
C ALA A 44 -25.42 3.06 -18.22
N LYS A 45 -24.24 3.34 -18.82
CA LYS A 45 -23.47 2.38 -19.60
C LYS A 45 -22.15 1.94 -18.98
N THR A 46 -21.47 2.83 -18.27
CA THR A 46 -20.07 2.60 -17.86
C THR A 46 -19.89 1.38 -16.96
N SER A 47 -20.87 1.08 -16.10
CA SER A 47 -20.82 -0.11 -15.24
C SER A 47 -20.80 -1.41 -16.03
N ASP A 48 -21.58 -1.51 -17.10
CA ASP A 48 -21.67 -2.71 -17.93
C ASP A 48 -20.46 -2.87 -18.85
N PHE A 49 -19.88 -1.74 -19.26
CA PHE A 49 -18.67 -1.75 -20.06
C PHE A 49 -17.44 -2.17 -19.25
N ASP A 50 -17.41 -1.90 -17.93
CA ASP A 50 -16.32 -2.24 -17.00
C ASP A 50 -14.96 -1.70 -17.50
N PRO A 51 -14.77 -0.38 -17.53
CA PRO A 51 -13.56 0.25 -18.05
C PRO A 51 -12.39 0.18 -17.08
N ASP A 52 -11.17 0.13 -17.62
CA ASP A 52 -9.92 0.29 -16.88
C ASP A 52 -9.68 1.74 -16.46
N LEU A 53 -10.22 2.71 -17.23
CA LEU A 53 -10.06 4.16 -17.00
C LEU A 53 -11.26 4.92 -17.55
N ILE A 54 -11.63 6.03 -16.91
CA ILE A 54 -12.69 6.93 -17.37
C ILE A 54 -12.06 8.30 -17.65
N ILE A 55 -12.33 8.86 -18.83
CA ILE A 55 -12.01 10.25 -19.18
C ILE A 55 -13.32 11.03 -19.17
N LEU A 56 -13.36 12.14 -18.46
CA LEU A 56 -14.57 12.87 -18.17
C LEU A 56 -14.38 14.38 -18.42
N ASP A 57 -15.10 14.92 -19.38
CA ASP A 57 -15.15 16.37 -19.53
C ASP A 57 -15.82 17.02 -18.31
N VAL A 58 -15.29 18.16 -17.91
CA VAL A 58 -15.83 18.92 -16.77
C VAL A 58 -17.02 19.77 -17.16
N MET A 59 -16.99 20.36 -18.36
CA MET A 59 -17.93 21.41 -18.77
C MET A 59 -19.01 20.85 -19.69
N MET A 60 -19.95 20.12 -19.15
CA MET A 60 -21.07 19.54 -19.89
C MET A 60 -22.40 20.18 -19.51
N PRO A 61 -23.38 20.31 -20.43
CA PRO A 61 -24.71 20.83 -20.13
C PRO A 61 -25.52 19.84 -19.26
N GLY A 62 -26.34 20.39 -18.37
CA GLY A 62 -27.19 19.61 -17.47
C GLY A 62 -26.40 19.03 -16.31
N MET A 63 -25.90 17.81 -16.42
CA MET A 63 -25.02 17.18 -15.43
C MET A 63 -23.56 17.42 -15.82
N ASP A 64 -22.87 18.23 -15.04
CA ASP A 64 -21.45 18.52 -15.26
C ASP A 64 -20.53 17.32 -14.90
N GLY A 65 -19.24 17.45 -15.24
CA GLY A 65 -18.28 16.36 -14.97
C GLY A 65 -18.06 16.11 -13.49
N VAL A 66 -18.16 17.15 -12.64
CA VAL A 66 -17.97 16.99 -11.18
C VAL A 66 -19.14 16.24 -10.57
N GLU A 67 -20.35 16.53 -10.97
CA GLU A 67 -21.54 15.79 -10.54
C GLU A 67 -21.54 14.36 -11.08
N THR A 68 -21.15 14.19 -12.35
CA THR A 68 -21.00 12.86 -12.96
C THR A 68 -19.98 12.03 -12.21
N TYR A 69 -18.81 12.60 -11.88
CA TYR A 69 -17.78 11.97 -11.05
C TYR A 69 -18.33 11.48 -9.72
N ALA A 70 -19.03 12.37 -8.99
CA ALA A 70 -19.59 12.04 -7.68
C ALA A 70 -20.59 10.88 -7.73
N ARG A 71 -21.39 10.80 -8.80
CA ARG A 71 -22.35 9.70 -9.00
C ARG A 71 -21.69 8.41 -9.45
N LEU A 72 -20.69 8.46 -10.33
CA LEU A 72 -19.90 7.27 -10.74
C LEU A 72 -19.21 6.63 -9.54
N ARG A 73 -18.69 7.42 -8.59
CA ARG A 73 -18.09 6.94 -7.35
C ARG A 73 -19.05 6.22 -6.39
N GLN A 74 -20.36 6.35 -6.59
CA GLN A 74 -21.37 5.61 -5.83
C GLN A 74 -21.67 4.22 -6.42
N ILE A 75 -21.19 3.94 -7.62
CA ILE A 75 -21.37 2.64 -8.27
C ILE A 75 -20.26 1.69 -7.78
N PRO A 76 -20.60 0.58 -7.08
CA PRO A 76 -19.61 -0.30 -6.45
C PRO A 76 -18.53 -0.83 -7.39
N SER A 77 -18.89 -1.15 -8.65
CA SER A 77 -17.94 -1.65 -9.66
C SER A 77 -16.95 -0.57 -10.14
N LEU A 78 -17.29 0.72 -10.00
CA LEU A 78 -16.50 1.85 -10.52
C LEU A 78 -15.80 2.67 -9.42
N VAL A 79 -15.99 2.29 -8.14
CA VAL A 79 -15.43 3.05 -7.01
C VAL A 79 -13.92 3.20 -7.10
N ASP A 80 -13.25 2.20 -7.65
CA ASP A 80 -11.80 2.15 -7.79
C ASP A 80 -11.27 2.48 -9.19
N THR A 81 -12.14 2.61 -10.20
CA THR A 81 -11.72 2.92 -11.57
C THR A 81 -11.11 4.33 -11.63
N PRO A 82 -9.88 4.51 -12.15
CA PRO A 82 -9.27 5.83 -12.27
C PRO A 82 -10.09 6.72 -13.18
N ILE A 83 -10.35 7.97 -12.74
CA ILE A 83 -11.05 8.99 -13.51
C ILE A 83 -10.10 10.15 -13.76
N VAL A 84 -9.95 10.52 -15.02
CA VAL A 84 -9.16 11.67 -15.50
C VAL A 84 -10.12 12.74 -15.98
N PHE A 85 -10.01 13.96 -15.44
CA PHE A 85 -10.77 15.07 -15.95
C PHE A 85 -10.12 15.69 -17.18
N MET A 86 -10.94 16.11 -18.14
CA MET A 86 -10.55 17.00 -19.23
C MET A 86 -11.24 18.35 -19.04
N THR A 87 -10.51 19.47 -19.16
CA THR A 87 -11.08 20.79 -18.90
C THR A 87 -10.40 21.91 -19.67
N ALA A 88 -11.17 22.89 -20.15
CA ALA A 88 -10.62 24.13 -20.71
C ALA A 88 -10.01 25.05 -19.63
N LYS A 89 -10.34 24.83 -18.35
CA LYS A 89 -9.81 25.56 -17.21
C LYS A 89 -8.87 24.68 -16.39
N ALA A 90 -7.60 24.68 -16.72
CA ALA A 90 -6.56 23.94 -16.01
C ALA A 90 -5.67 24.88 -15.17
N MET A 91 -6.29 25.80 -14.42
CA MET A 91 -5.54 26.62 -13.47
C MET A 91 -5.06 25.76 -12.29
N SER A 92 -3.94 26.12 -11.68
CA SER A 92 -3.31 25.37 -10.59
C SER A 92 -4.28 25.00 -9.47
N ASP A 93 -5.16 25.94 -9.09
CA ASP A 93 -6.11 25.75 -8.00
C ASP A 93 -7.25 24.78 -8.37
N GLU A 94 -7.69 24.78 -9.63
CA GLU A 94 -8.69 23.83 -10.12
C GLU A 94 -8.12 22.43 -10.24
N VAL A 95 -6.89 22.30 -10.78
CA VAL A 95 -6.18 21.02 -10.83
C VAL A 95 -6.00 20.45 -9.43
N ALA A 96 -5.57 21.27 -8.47
CA ALA A 96 -5.43 20.86 -7.07
C ALA A 96 -6.76 20.40 -6.48
N ARG A 97 -7.87 21.10 -6.78
CA ARG A 97 -9.22 20.74 -6.36
C ARG A 97 -9.65 19.37 -6.92
N TYR A 98 -9.48 19.12 -8.22
CA TYR A 98 -9.86 17.84 -8.82
C TYR A 98 -9.03 16.67 -8.26
N ARG A 99 -7.73 16.87 -8.06
CA ARG A 99 -6.89 15.88 -7.40
C ARG A 99 -7.29 15.61 -5.94
N ALA A 100 -7.66 16.65 -5.20
CA ALA A 100 -8.15 16.50 -3.83
C ALA A 100 -9.50 15.75 -3.75
N MET A 101 -10.30 15.79 -4.82
CA MET A 101 -11.50 14.97 -4.95
C MET A 101 -11.21 13.48 -5.25
N GLY A 102 -9.97 13.14 -5.57
CA GLY A 102 -9.56 11.77 -5.91
C GLY A 102 -9.51 11.48 -7.41
N ALA A 103 -9.45 12.51 -8.27
CA ALA A 103 -9.17 12.32 -9.69
C ALA A 103 -7.73 11.79 -9.88
N ALA A 104 -7.57 10.87 -10.84
CA ALA A 104 -6.26 10.30 -11.15
C ALA A 104 -5.30 11.34 -11.75
N ASP A 105 -5.82 12.20 -12.62
CA ASP A 105 -5.12 13.38 -13.14
C ASP A 105 -6.12 14.34 -13.84
N VAL A 106 -5.58 15.45 -14.38
CA VAL A 106 -6.31 16.45 -15.14
C VAL A 106 -5.59 16.75 -16.44
N ILE A 107 -6.32 16.73 -17.56
CA ILE A 107 -5.82 17.08 -18.88
C ILE A 107 -6.44 18.42 -19.31
N ALA A 108 -5.58 19.37 -19.64
CA ALA A 108 -6.02 20.67 -20.17
C ALA A 108 -6.46 20.55 -21.63
N LYS A 109 -7.56 21.20 -22.00
CA LYS A 109 -7.95 21.50 -23.36
C LYS A 109 -7.40 22.90 -23.77
N PRO A 110 -6.87 23.11 -24.97
CA PRO A 110 -6.70 22.13 -26.04
C PRO A 110 -5.54 21.15 -25.75
N PHE A 111 -5.71 19.91 -26.19
CA PHE A 111 -4.69 18.84 -26.10
C PHE A 111 -4.20 18.47 -27.53
N ASP A 112 -3.03 17.88 -27.60
CA ASP A 112 -2.51 17.29 -28.84
C ASP A 112 -3.02 15.85 -28.98
N PRO A 113 -3.84 15.54 -30.02
CA PRO A 113 -4.35 14.20 -30.25
C PRO A 113 -3.27 13.14 -30.45
N MET A 114 -2.10 13.54 -31.00
CA MET A 114 -1.01 12.61 -31.27
C MET A 114 -0.29 12.12 -30.01
N THR A 115 -0.34 12.88 -28.94
CA THR A 115 0.33 12.57 -27.67
C THR A 115 -0.66 12.16 -26.57
N LEU A 116 -1.97 12.25 -26.84
CA LEU A 116 -3.00 11.98 -25.85
C LEU A 116 -2.94 10.54 -25.33
N SER A 117 -2.79 9.56 -26.21
CA SER A 117 -2.73 8.14 -25.86
C SER A 117 -1.56 7.83 -24.93
N ASP A 118 -0.36 8.34 -25.20
CA ASP A 118 0.83 8.16 -24.37
C ASP A 118 0.64 8.79 -22.99
N ARG A 119 -0.01 9.95 -22.94
CA ARG A 119 -0.31 10.64 -21.70
C ARG A 119 -1.29 9.84 -20.82
N ILE A 120 -2.35 9.32 -21.42
CA ILE A 120 -3.34 8.48 -20.73
C ILE A 120 -2.69 7.20 -20.20
N GLU A 121 -1.86 6.54 -20.99
CA GLU A 121 -1.11 5.36 -20.56
C GLU A 121 -0.18 5.66 -19.38
N THR A 122 0.49 6.82 -19.41
CA THR A 122 1.37 7.25 -18.33
C THR A 122 0.58 7.51 -17.03
N ILE A 123 -0.56 8.20 -17.12
CA ILE A 123 -1.46 8.43 -15.98
C ILE A 123 -1.93 7.10 -15.39
N TRP A 124 -2.41 6.21 -16.26
CA TRP A 124 -2.90 4.91 -15.82
C TRP A 124 -1.80 4.07 -15.15
N ARG A 125 -0.60 3.99 -15.71
CA ARG A 125 0.55 3.28 -15.11
C ARG A 125 0.93 3.86 -13.75
N THR A 126 1.01 5.17 -13.64
CA THR A 126 1.34 5.85 -12.38
C THR A 126 0.28 5.57 -11.31
N HIS A 127 -1.01 5.66 -11.70
CA HIS A 127 -2.11 5.41 -10.80
C HIS A 127 -2.20 3.93 -10.39
N SER A 128 -2.01 3.00 -11.34
CA SER A 128 -2.04 1.56 -11.09
C SER A 128 -0.84 1.10 -10.27
N ALA A 129 0.34 1.67 -10.48
CA ALA A 129 1.52 1.40 -9.65
C ALA A 129 1.35 1.88 -8.20
N SER A 130 0.67 3.01 -8.01
CA SER A 130 0.30 3.53 -6.68
C SER A 130 -0.78 2.70 -5.98
N ARG A 131 -1.51 1.90 -6.73
CA ARG A 131 -2.66 1.08 -6.33
C ARG A 131 -2.43 -0.41 -6.50
N ASP A 132 -1.20 -0.88 -6.73
CA ASP A 132 -0.99 -2.32 -6.76
C ASP A 132 -1.33 -2.88 -5.35
N PRO A 133 -2.60 -3.29 -5.11
CA PRO A 133 -3.03 -3.77 -3.80
C PRO A 133 -2.23 -5.03 -3.43
N SER A 134 -1.64 -5.71 -4.44
CA SER A 134 -0.89 -6.92 -4.21
C SER A 134 0.41 -6.65 -3.44
N MET A 135 1.11 -5.55 -3.72
CA MET A 135 2.37 -5.24 -3.03
C MET A 135 2.13 -4.68 -1.63
N GLN A 136 1.20 -3.74 -1.48
CA GLN A 136 0.82 -3.22 -0.16
C GLN A 136 0.17 -4.29 0.72
N ASP A 137 -0.73 -5.10 0.15
CA ASP A 137 -1.37 -6.19 0.88
C ASP A 137 -0.38 -7.30 1.23
N GLN A 138 0.59 -7.59 0.36
CA GLN A 138 1.68 -8.52 0.65
C GLN A 138 2.58 -8.00 1.77
N LEU A 139 2.95 -6.72 1.75
CA LEU A 139 3.72 -6.09 2.83
C LEU A 139 2.94 -6.09 4.15
N ARG A 140 1.66 -5.71 4.13
CA ARG A 140 0.79 -5.76 5.31
C ARG A 140 0.62 -7.17 5.86
N ALA A 141 0.42 -8.15 5.00
CA ALA A 141 0.35 -9.56 5.39
C ALA A 141 1.67 -10.06 5.97
N LEU A 142 2.81 -9.64 5.39
CA LEU A 142 4.14 -9.96 5.90
C LEU A 142 4.39 -9.38 7.28
N VAL A 143 4.05 -8.10 7.49
CA VAL A 143 4.17 -7.43 8.80
C VAL A 143 3.26 -8.09 9.84
N LYS A 144 2.00 -8.39 9.50
CA LYS A 144 1.07 -9.11 10.41
C LYS A 144 1.63 -10.46 10.82
N ARG A 145 2.11 -11.25 9.87
CA ARG A 145 2.72 -12.56 10.15
C ARG A 145 3.96 -12.42 11.03
N HIS A 146 4.80 -11.42 10.77
CA HIS A 146 5.98 -11.15 11.59
C HIS A 146 5.61 -10.82 13.05
N CYS A 147 4.57 -10.02 13.30
CA CYS A 147 4.08 -9.74 14.66
C CYS A 147 3.68 -11.01 15.41
N VAL A 148 2.99 -11.96 14.76
CA VAL A 148 2.62 -13.25 15.35
C VAL A 148 3.87 -14.06 15.67
N THR A 149 4.78 -14.22 14.71
CA THR A 149 6.04 -14.95 14.91
C THR A 149 6.91 -14.34 16.01
N LEU A 150 6.95 -13.00 16.09
CA LEU A 150 7.67 -12.29 17.16
C LEU A 150 7.11 -12.61 18.53
N ALA A 151 5.78 -12.61 18.70
CA ALA A 151 5.13 -12.94 19.94
C ALA A 151 5.42 -14.39 20.37
N GLU A 152 5.39 -15.35 19.43
CA GLU A 152 5.73 -16.76 19.67
C GLU A 152 7.20 -16.92 20.06
N GLN A 153 8.10 -16.25 19.37
CA GLN A 153 9.54 -16.27 19.67
C GLN A 153 9.82 -15.71 21.07
N VAL A 154 9.20 -14.58 21.43
CA VAL A 154 9.37 -13.97 22.75
C VAL A 154 8.79 -14.88 23.84
N ALA A 155 7.63 -15.52 23.62
CA ALA A 155 7.08 -16.50 24.54
C ALA A 155 8.03 -17.69 24.75
N THR A 156 8.62 -18.21 23.67
CA THR A 156 9.60 -19.32 23.71
C THR A 156 10.84 -18.95 24.50
N ILE A 157 11.40 -17.73 24.31
CA ILE A 157 12.52 -17.23 25.11
C ILE A 157 12.14 -17.24 26.59
N GLY A 158 10.93 -16.75 26.94
CA GLY A 158 10.46 -16.72 28.32
C GLY A 158 10.39 -18.11 28.95
N GLN A 159 9.92 -19.11 28.22
CA GLN A 159 9.88 -20.51 28.68
C GLN A 159 11.30 -21.03 28.93
N LEU A 160 12.21 -20.86 27.96
CA LEU A 160 13.60 -21.32 28.07
C LEU A 160 14.34 -20.68 29.26
N LEU A 161 14.09 -19.39 29.53
CA LEU A 161 14.69 -18.68 30.68
C LEU A 161 14.10 -19.08 32.03
N ASN A 162 12.84 -19.56 32.05
CA ASN A 162 12.20 -20.08 33.29
C ASN A 162 12.55 -21.54 33.54
N GLU A 163 12.73 -22.33 32.48
CA GLU A 163 13.12 -23.75 32.58
C GLU A 163 14.62 -23.93 32.81
N ALA A 164 15.42 -22.87 32.71
CA ALA A 164 16.83 -22.85 33.04
C ALA A 164 16.95 -22.92 34.59
N PRO A 165 17.01 -24.12 35.20
CA PRO A 165 17.14 -24.25 36.64
C PRO A 165 18.55 -23.90 37.07
N CYS A 166 18.73 -23.70 38.37
CA CYS A 166 20.02 -23.53 39.02
C CYS A 166 21.01 -24.70 38.80
N ASP A 167 20.67 -25.66 37.98
CA ASP A 167 21.43 -26.90 37.71
C ASP A 167 22.35 -26.83 36.44
N GLY A 168 22.69 -25.62 35.99
CA GLY A 168 23.81 -25.46 35.04
C GLY A 168 23.64 -26.04 33.62
N LYS A 169 22.41 -26.30 33.13
CA LYS A 169 22.20 -26.77 31.76
C LYS A 169 22.14 -25.58 30.77
N VAL A 170 23.25 -25.35 30.10
CA VAL A 170 23.50 -24.28 29.13
C VAL A 170 22.62 -24.37 27.86
N ASN A 171 21.96 -25.49 27.59
CA ASN A 171 21.18 -25.72 26.38
C ASN A 171 19.99 -24.74 26.20
N GLY A 172 19.32 -24.31 27.27
CA GLY A 172 18.24 -23.34 27.21
C GLY A 172 18.73 -21.93 26.85
N ILE A 173 19.86 -21.52 27.42
CA ILE A 173 20.45 -20.19 27.18
C ILE A 173 20.93 -20.04 25.74
N ALA A 174 21.62 -21.05 25.20
CA ALA A 174 22.08 -21.03 23.82
C ALA A 174 20.91 -20.98 22.80
N ARG A 175 19.82 -21.69 23.10
CA ARG A 175 18.60 -21.64 22.28
C ARG A 175 17.88 -20.29 22.40
N ALA A 176 17.79 -19.72 23.59
CA ALA A 176 17.25 -18.39 23.80
C ALA A 176 18.09 -17.33 23.06
N GLN A 177 19.41 -17.45 23.08
CA GLN A 177 20.33 -16.58 22.35
C GLN A 177 20.09 -16.65 20.83
N SER A 178 19.97 -17.87 20.27
CA SER A 178 19.70 -18.05 18.83
C SER A 178 18.40 -17.37 18.39
N ILE A 179 17.32 -17.52 19.17
CA ILE A 179 16.03 -16.88 18.87
C ILE A 179 16.13 -15.35 19.00
N THR A 180 16.81 -14.87 20.06
CA THR A 180 17.01 -13.42 20.26
C THR A 180 17.83 -12.81 19.13
N HIS A 181 18.83 -13.51 18.63
CA HIS A 181 19.64 -13.10 17.47
C HIS A 181 18.80 -12.98 16.19
N GLN A 182 17.86 -13.89 15.96
CA GLN A 182 16.91 -13.80 14.85
C GLN A 182 16.00 -12.57 14.97
N ILE A 183 15.44 -12.31 16.16
CA ILE A 183 14.61 -11.12 16.42
C ILE A 183 15.41 -9.85 16.14
N LYS A 184 16.67 -9.74 16.62
CA LYS A 184 17.58 -8.63 16.35
C LYS A 184 17.73 -8.35 14.85
N GLY A 185 17.92 -9.39 14.03
CA GLY A 185 18.11 -9.28 12.59
C GLY A 185 16.83 -8.91 11.83
N THR A 186 15.67 -9.41 12.25
CA THR A 186 14.43 -9.29 11.49
C THR A 186 13.55 -8.09 11.92
N ALA A 187 13.50 -7.76 13.21
CA ALA A 187 12.61 -6.71 13.72
C ALA A 187 12.93 -5.33 13.12
N GLY A 188 14.21 -5.00 12.95
CA GLY A 188 14.62 -3.74 12.33
C GLY A 188 14.17 -3.64 10.87
N SER A 189 14.35 -4.70 10.09
CA SER A 189 13.93 -4.78 8.68
C SER A 189 12.41 -4.74 8.49
N MET A 190 11.65 -5.15 9.52
CA MET A 190 10.18 -5.10 9.54
C MET A 190 9.63 -3.78 10.11
N GLY A 191 10.48 -2.77 10.33
CA GLY A 191 10.07 -1.46 10.82
C GLY A 191 9.88 -1.36 12.35
N PHE A 192 10.35 -2.35 13.12
CA PHE A 192 10.27 -2.38 14.58
C PHE A 192 11.63 -2.15 15.24
N ALA A 193 12.25 -1.01 14.94
CA ALA A 193 13.62 -0.69 15.37
C ALA A 193 13.81 -0.78 16.90
N ALA A 194 12.84 -0.37 17.71
CA ALA A 194 12.89 -0.43 19.17
C ALA A 194 12.99 -1.88 19.68
N VAL A 195 12.22 -2.80 19.09
CA VAL A 195 12.26 -4.23 19.41
C VAL A 195 13.62 -4.81 19.02
N GLY A 196 14.12 -4.47 17.82
CA GLY A 196 15.44 -4.90 17.36
C GLY A 196 16.58 -4.44 18.29
N SER A 197 16.52 -3.20 18.78
CA SER A 197 17.49 -2.65 19.74
C SER A 197 17.42 -3.37 21.10
N ALA A 198 16.23 -3.63 21.62
CA ALA A 198 16.07 -4.39 22.86
C ALA A 198 16.57 -5.84 22.74
N ALA A 199 16.29 -6.49 21.60
CA ALA A 199 16.80 -7.81 21.30
C ALA A 199 18.34 -7.83 21.19
N ALA A 200 18.95 -6.80 20.62
CA ALA A 200 20.40 -6.70 20.52
C ALA A 200 21.09 -6.72 21.90
N VAL A 201 20.57 -5.95 22.85
CA VAL A 201 21.13 -5.88 24.22
C VAL A 201 20.99 -7.23 24.93
N LEU A 202 19.86 -7.91 24.76
CA LEU A 202 19.63 -9.24 25.33
C LEU A 202 20.53 -10.30 24.66
N ASP A 203 20.64 -10.27 23.32
CA ASP A 203 21.49 -11.17 22.53
C ASP A 203 22.97 -11.12 23.00
N ASP A 204 23.52 -9.92 23.16
CA ASP A 204 24.89 -9.72 23.63
C ASP A 204 25.14 -10.32 25.03
N LYS A 205 24.17 -10.22 25.93
CA LYS A 205 24.27 -10.79 27.28
C LYS A 205 24.12 -12.31 27.29
N LEU A 206 23.17 -12.84 26.52
CA LEU A 206 22.98 -14.30 26.38
C LEU A 206 24.17 -14.97 25.72
N LYS A 207 24.80 -14.29 24.74
CA LYS A 207 26.02 -14.79 24.07
C LYS A 207 27.17 -14.96 25.03
N LEU A 208 27.37 -14.03 25.96
CA LEU A 208 28.41 -14.15 26.99
C LEU A 208 28.18 -15.37 27.90
N LEU A 209 26.92 -15.58 28.31
CA LEU A 209 26.53 -16.67 29.19
C LEU A 209 26.53 -18.04 28.51
N ALA A 210 26.28 -18.11 27.20
CA ALA A 210 26.28 -19.37 26.47
C ALA A 210 27.68 -20.06 26.47
N HIS A 211 28.75 -19.34 26.78
CA HIS A 211 30.10 -19.85 26.87
C HIS A 211 30.56 -20.13 28.31
N GLU A 212 29.73 -19.84 29.31
CA GLU A 212 30.05 -20.12 30.72
C GLU A 212 29.43 -21.45 31.17
N PRO A 213 30.13 -22.25 32.01
CA PRO A 213 29.60 -23.54 32.47
C PRO A 213 28.38 -23.39 33.41
N THR A 214 28.26 -22.26 34.10
CA THR A 214 27.14 -21.96 35.02
C THR A 214 26.88 -20.46 35.07
N ALA A 215 25.60 -20.06 35.06
CA ALA A 215 25.19 -18.67 35.21
C ALA A 215 24.99 -18.32 36.68
N SER A 216 25.52 -17.19 37.16
CA SER A 216 25.27 -16.70 38.50
C SER A 216 23.83 -16.18 38.68
N ALA A 217 23.32 -16.15 39.91
CA ALA A 217 21.99 -15.60 40.21
C ALA A 217 21.86 -14.12 39.75
N GLU A 218 22.93 -13.34 39.86
CA GLU A 218 22.96 -11.94 39.43
C GLU A 218 22.91 -11.81 37.91
N GLN A 219 23.63 -12.64 37.18
CA GLN A 219 23.60 -12.67 35.71
C GLN A 219 22.19 -13.05 35.22
N MET A 220 21.55 -14.03 35.84
CA MET A 220 20.17 -14.43 35.50
C MET A 220 19.17 -13.35 35.83
N ARG A 221 19.37 -12.56 36.90
CA ARG A 221 18.54 -11.39 37.22
C ARG A 221 18.58 -10.36 36.09
N VAL A 222 19.77 -9.98 35.66
CA VAL A 222 19.97 -9.01 34.56
C VAL A 222 19.32 -9.51 33.28
N ILE A 223 19.45 -10.79 32.91
CA ILE A 223 18.80 -11.36 31.74
C ILE A 223 17.29 -11.28 31.82
N ARG A 224 16.71 -11.60 32.98
CA ARG A 224 15.25 -11.51 33.17
C ARG A 224 14.74 -10.08 33.05
N GLU A 225 15.49 -9.09 33.54
CA GLU A 225 15.15 -7.67 33.38
C GLU A 225 15.21 -7.23 31.89
N LEU A 226 16.24 -7.63 31.15
CA LEU A 226 16.35 -7.34 29.72
C LEU A 226 15.26 -8.05 28.91
N PHE A 227 14.96 -9.29 29.27
CA PHE A 227 13.85 -10.02 28.63
C PHE A 227 12.50 -9.38 28.92
N ALA A 228 12.23 -8.94 30.16
CA ALA A 228 11.00 -8.24 30.50
C ALA A 228 10.82 -6.94 29.66
N ARG A 229 11.93 -6.23 29.41
CA ARG A 229 11.93 -5.06 28.52
C ARG A 229 11.61 -5.42 27.08
N LEU A 230 12.24 -6.46 26.52
CA LEU A 230 11.95 -6.97 25.17
C LEU A 230 10.49 -7.41 25.05
N LYS A 231 9.98 -8.15 26.04
CA LYS A 231 8.60 -8.60 26.09
C LYS A 231 7.62 -7.43 26.12
N GLY A 232 7.83 -6.44 26.97
CA GLY A 232 6.99 -5.25 27.04
C GLY A 232 6.92 -4.47 25.73
N MET A 233 8.04 -4.38 24.98
CA MET A 233 8.06 -3.78 23.66
C MET A 233 7.35 -4.66 22.61
N SER A 234 7.52 -5.98 22.67
CA SER A 234 6.84 -6.92 21.79
C SER A 234 5.32 -6.92 22.02
N ASP A 235 4.87 -6.89 23.26
CA ASP A 235 3.43 -6.86 23.62
C ASP A 235 2.74 -5.57 23.14
N GLN A 236 3.46 -4.48 22.97
CA GLN A 236 2.98 -3.21 22.42
C GLN A 236 3.10 -3.14 20.88
N THR A 237 3.73 -4.11 20.24
CA THR A 237 3.96 -4.12 18.81
C THR A 237 2.67 -4.47 18.08
N LYS A 238 2.15 -3.47 17.34
CA LYS A 238 1.00 -3.64 16.43
C LYS A 238 1.49 -3.50 14.99
N PRO A 239 0.87 -4.18 14.02
CA PRO A 239 1.24 -4.06 12.62
C PRO A 239 1.29 -2.61 12.13
N GLU A 240 0.35 -1.78 12.58
CA GLU A 240 0.23 -0.36 12.20
C GLU A 240 1.40 0.51 12.69
N ALA A 241 2.19 0.04 13.65
CA ALA A 241 3.39 0.73 14.13
C ALA A 241 4.63 0.49 13.24
N SER A 242 4.54 -0.41 12.27
CA SER A 242 5.60 -0.65 11.30
C SER A 242 5.63 0.44 10.24
N SER A 243 6.82 0.96 9.92
CA SER A 243 7.01 1.88 8.80
C SER A 243 6.67 1.26 7.43
N LEU A 244 6.67 -0.08 7.32
CA LEU A 244 6.28 -0.81 6.10
C LEU A 244 4.76 -0.98 5.96
N TYR A 245 3.99 -0.77 7.03
CA TYR A 245 2.54 -0.95 7.01
C TYR A 245 1.80 0.27 6.44
N THR A 246 2.43 1.44 6.49
CA THR A 246 1.89 2.73 6.07
C THR A 246 2.40 3.18 4.69
N LEU A 247 3.27 2.39 4.06
CA LEU A 247 3.68 2.58 2.68
C LEU A 247 2.58 2.07 1.74
#